data_f28cdcf1df5a75f3087eff6f4bb16400
#
_entry.id   f28cdcf1df5a75f3087eff6f4bb16400
#
_cell.length_a   1.000
_cell.length_b   1.000
_cell.length_c   1.000
_cell.angle_alpha   90.00
_cell.angle_beta   90.00
_cell.angle_gamma   90.00
#
_symmetry.space_group_name_H-M   'P 1'
#
loop_
_entity.id
_entity.type
_entity.pdbx_description
1 polymer ?
#
loop_
_entity_poly.entity_id
_entity_poly.type
_entity_poly.pdbx_seq_one_letter_code
_entity_poly.pdbx_strand_id
1 'polypeptide(L)'
;FFEDIEKYPKVMRYIDESRKENLDSAMEFYRKGVEQGIFRNDVNYNIVRAMVCEQMDLLLHSEICKSYSLGEIYETVVFMHMRGISTEKGLKIVDNFLLNLKGNEHNKYG
;
A
#
# COMPACT_ATOMS: atom_id res chain seq x y z
N PHE A 1 9.22 16.10 4.00
CA PHE A 1 9.32 15.20 2.83
C PHE A 1 8.39 15.63 1.70
N PHE A 2 7.12 15.83 2.03
CA PHE A 2 6.12 16.21 1.02
C PHE A 2 6.45 17.55 0.36
N GLU A 3 6.91 18.51 1.12
CA GLU A 3 7.33 19.81 0.60
C GLU A 3 8.50 19.68 -0.39
N ASP A 4 9.43 18.77 -0.11
CA ASP A 4 10.56 18.52 -1.00
C ASP A 4 10.10 17.92 -2.32
N ILE A 5 9.12 17.01 -2.29
CA ILE A 5 8.53 16.43 -3.50
C ILE A 5 7.88 17.52 -4.36
N GLU A 6 7.13 18.44 -3.73
CA GLU A 6 6.48 19.52 -4.45
C GLU A 6 7.47 20.46 -5.16
N LYS A 7 8.67 20.61 -4.60
CA LYS A 7 9.70 21.42 -5.21
C LYS A 7 10.31 20.80 -6.47
N TYR A 8 10.06 19.51 -6.71
CA TYR A 8 10.66 18.78 -7.82
C TYR A 8 9.58 18.25 -8.78
N PRO A 9 9.14 19.08 -9.74
CA PRO A 9 8.08 18.67 -10.69
C PRO A 9 8.39 17.37 -11.44
N LYS A 10 9.67 17.08 -11.69
CA LYS A 10 10.07 15.82 -12.34
C LYS A 10 9.75 14.61 -11.48
N VAL A 11 9.93 14.73 -10.15
CA VAL A 11 9.62 13.65 -9.22
C VAL A 11 8.11 13.41 -9.17
N MET A 12 7.33 14.48 -9.13
CA MET A 12 5.86 14.37 -9.16
C MET A 12 5.38 13.72 -10.45
N ARG A 13 5.96 14.09 -11.57
CA ARG A 13 5.61 13.48 -12.87
C ARG A 13 5.95 11.99 -12.88
N TYR A 14 7.10 11.62 -12.37
CA TYR A 14 7.51 10.22 -12.26
C TYR A 14 6.53 9.41 -11.41
N ILE A 15 6.10 9.96 -10.29
CA ILE A 15 5.12 9.31 -9.40
C ILE A 15 3.79 9.09 -10.15
N ASP A 16 3.31 10.11 -10.88
CA ASP A 16 2.07 10.00 -11.64
C ASP A 16 2.17 8.95 -12.75
N GLU A 17 3.26 8.92 -13.46
CA GLU A 17 3.51 7.91 -14.50
C GLU A 17 3.57 6.51 -13.91
N SER A 18 4.26 6.36 -12.78
CA SER A 18 4.35 5.09 -12.07
C SER A 18 2.98 4.59 -11.62
N ARG A 19 2.11 5.50 -11.16
CA ARG A 19 0.74 5.14 -10.79
C ARG A 19 -0.03 4.58 -11.98
N LYS A 20 0.08 5.20 -13.14
CA LYS A 20 -0.62 4.75 -14.35
C LYS A 20 -0.12 3.38 -14.80
N GLU A 21 1.19 3.17 -14.79
CA GLU A 21 1.79 1.88 -15.14
C GLU A 21 1.43 0.78 -14.16
N ASN A 22 1.38 1.11 -12.87
CA ASN A 22 1.08 0.16 -11.82
C ASN A 22 -0.41 -0.21 -11.74
N LEU A 23 -1.25 0.50 -12.48
CA LEU A 23 -2.68 0.25 -12.52
C LEU A 23 -2.99 -1.18 -12.96
N ASP A 24 -2.48 -1.55 -14.12
CA ASP A 24 -2.68 -2.89 -14.69
C ASP A 24 -1.98 -3.95 -13.85
N SER A 25 -0.81 -3.64 -13.33
CA SER A 25 -0.04 -4.53 -12.46
C SER A 25 -0.76 -4.82 -11.15
N ALA A 26 -1.41 -3.80 -10.56
CA ALA A 26 -2.18 -3.98 -9.34
C ALA A 26 -3.39 -4.89 -9.57
N MET A 27 -4.11 -4.69 -10.67
CA MET A 27 -5.27 -5.53 -10.98
C MET A 27 -4.86 -6.97 -11.25
N GLU A 28 -3.74 -7.18 -11.92
CA GLU A 28 -3.18 -8.51 -12.13
C GLU A 28 -2.77 -9.18 -10.81
N PHE A 29 -2.21 -8.41 -9.90
CA PHE A 29 -1.85 -8.90 -8.57
C PHE A 29 -3.09 -9.39 -7.81
N TYR A 30 -4.17 -8.61 -7.84
CA TYR A 30 -5.42 -9.00 -7.19
C TYR A 30 -5.99 -10.27 -7.82
N ARG A 31 -5.98 -10.33 -9.15
CA ARG A 31 -6.49 -11.49 -9.88
C ARG A 31 -5.75 -12.77 -9.48
N LYS A 32 -4.43 -12.70 -9.44
CA LYS A 32 -3.59 -13.84 -9.05
C LYS A 32 -3.87 -14.26 -7.61
N GLY A 33 -4.02 -13.29 -6.71
CA GLY A 33 -4.32 -13.57 -5.32
C GLY A 33 -5.67 -14.27 -5.15
N VAL A 34 -6.67 -13.88 -5.93
CA VAL A 34 -7.98 -14.54 -5.92
C VAL A 34 -7.86 -15.97 -6.43
N GLU A 35 -7.13 -16.18 -7.54
CA GLU A 35 -6.91 -17.51 -8.09
C GLU A 35 -6.23 -18.45 -7.10
N GLN A 36 -5.29 -17.93 -6.32
CA GLN A 36 -4.55 -18.71 -5.34
C GLN A 36 -5.31 -18.88 -4.01
N GLY A 37 -6.49 -18.30 -3.90
CA GLY A 37 -7.29 -18.37 -2.68
C GLY A 37 -6.76 -17.52 -1.54
N ILE A 38 -5.88 -16.58 -1.83
CA ILE A 38 -5.29 -15.65 -0.85
C ILE A 38 -6.19 -14.43 -0.65
N PHE A 39 -6.77 -13.92 -1.73
CA PHE A 39 -7.69 -12.78 -1.69
C PHE A 39 -9.13 -13.21 -1.91
N ARG A 40 -10.03 -12.48 -1.28
CA ARG A 40 -11.47 -12.75 -1.35
C ARG A 40 -11.99 -12.55 -2.77
N ASN A 41 -12.92 -13.39 -3.18
CA ASN A 41 -13.51 -13.31 -4.52
C ASN A 41 -14.83 -12.53 -4.54
N ASP A 42 -15.25 -11.98 -3.41
CA ASP A 42 -16.50 -11.23 -3.26
C ASP A 42 -16.28 -9.72 -3.18
N VAL A 43 -15.13 -9.24 -3.65
CA VAL A 43 -14.71 -7.84 -3.53
C VAL A 43 -14.54 -7.23 -4.93
N ASN A 44 -15.02 -6.01 -5.09
CA ASN A 44 -14.79 -5.25 -6.33
C ASN A 44 -13.41 -4.59 -6.27
N TYR A 45 -12.44 -5.17 -6.95
CA TYR A 45 -11.05 -4.72 -6.87
C TYR A 45 -10.79 -3.40 -7.61
N ASN A 46 -11.67 -2.99 -8.51
CA ASN A 46 -11.59 -1.66 -9.10
C ASN A 46 -11.84 -0.58 -8.03
N ILE A 47 -12.83 -0.82 -7.17
CA ILE A 47 -13.12 0.09 -6.06
C ILE A 47 -12.01 0.06 -5.02
N VAL A 48 -11.53 -1.13 -4.68
CA VAL A 48 -10.44 -1.30 -3.71
C VAL A 48 -9.21 -0.51 -4.12
N ARG A 49 -8.81 -0.64 -5.38
CA ARG A 49 -7.65 0.07 -5.90
C ARG A 49 -7.85 1.59 -5.86
N ALA A 50 -9.03 2.05 -6.28
CA ALA A 50 -9.35 3.46 -6.23
C ALA A 50 -9.29 3.98 -4.78
N MET A 51 -9.82 3.23 -3.83
CA MET A 51 -9.78 3.59 -2.42
C MET A 51 -8.35 3.77 -1.91
N VAL A 52 -7.46 2.84 -2.24
CA VAL A 52 -6.06 2.93 -1.80
C VAL A 52 -5.40 4.19 -2.37
N CYS A 53 -5.59 4.45 -3.66
CA CYS A 53 -5.01 5.64 -4.30
C CYS A 53 -5.54 6.93 -3.67
N GLU A 54 -6.85 7.02 -3.44
CA GLU A 54 -7.46 8.20 -2.83
C GLU A 54 -7.00 8.39 -1.38
N GLN A 55 -6.90 7.30 -0.62
CA GLN A 55 -6.40 7.38 0.75
C GLN A 55 -4.97 7.88 0.80
N MET A 56 -4.11 7.40 -0.10
CA MET A 56 -2.73 7.86 -0.15
C MET A 56 -2.65 9.34 -0.50
N ASP A 57 -3.42 9.78 -1.49
CA ASP A 57 -3.46 11.20 -1.85
C ASP A 57 -3.91 12.07 -0.68
N LEU A 58 -4.97 11.65 0.00
CA LEU A 58 -5.50 12.38 1.15
C LEU A 58 -4.48 12.47 2.27
N LEU A 59 -3.84 11.37 2.61
CA LEU A 59 -2.87 11.32 3.70
C LEU A 59 -1.62 12.15 3.40
N LEU A 60 -1.15 12.14 2.15
CA LEU A 60 0.02 12.91 1.74
C LEU A 60 -0.22 14.42 1.80
N HIS A 61 -1.48 14.87 1.74
CA HIS A 61 -1.87 16.28 1.82
C HIS A 61 -2.42 16.68 3.20
N SER A 62 -2.37 15.78 4.17
CA SER A 62 -2.91 16.02 5.50
C SER A 62 -1.81 16.28 6.52
N GLU A 63 -2.23 16.72 7.72
CA GLU A 63 -1.31 16.98 8.83
C GLU A 63 -0.55 15.72 9.27
N ILE A 64 -1.09 14.54 9.01
CA ILE A 64 -0.48 13.30 9.46
C ILE A 64 0.91 13.08 8.84
N CYS A 65 1.14 13.58 7.62
CA CYS A 65 2.43 13.44 6.95
C CYS A 65 3.52 14.29 7.59
N LYS A 66 3.16 15.23 8.48
CA LYS A 66 4.11 16.02 9.26
C LYS A 66 4.54 15.30 10.52
N SER A 67 3.71 14.39 11.03
CA SER A 67 3.95 13.67 12.29
C SER A 67 4.59 12.31 12.11
N TYR A 68 4.38 11.69 10.96
CA TYR A 68 4.84 10.32 10.67
C TYR A 68 5.59 10.29 9.35
N SER A 69 6.53 9.37 9.22
CA SER A 69 7.26 9.20 7.96
C SER A 69 6.34 8.68 6.86
N LEU A 70 6.68 8.97 5.63
CA LEU A 70 5.94 8.47 4.47
C LEU A 70 5.92 6.94 4.45
N GLY A 71 7.04 6.31 4.80
CA GLY A 71 7.12 4.85 4.85
C GLY A 71 6.18 4.25 5.87
N GLU A 72 6.05 4.87 7.04
CA GLU A 72 5.15 4.40 8.08
C GLU A 72 3.68 4.55 7.67
N ILE A 73 3.34 5.67 7.04
CA ILE A 73 1.98 5.90 6.53
C ILE A 73 1.65 4.87 5.45
N TYR A 74 2.54 4.69 4.50
CA TYR A 74 2.36 3.74 3.40
C TYR A 74 2.20 2.31 3.94
N GLU A 75 3.06 1.90 4.84
CA GLU A 75 3.00 0.57 5.45
C GLU A 75 1.65 0.34 6.13
N THR A 76 1.19 1.31 6.90
CA THR A 76 -0.08 1.20 7.62
C THR A 76 -1.25 1.05 6.65
N VAL A 77 -1.32 1.89 5.63
CA VAL A 77 -2.40 1.85 4.63
C VAL A 77 -2.40 0.51 3.89
N VAL A 78 -1.22 0.08 3.42
CA VAL A 78 -1.10 -1.15 2.65
C VAL A 78 -1.48 -2.38 3.48
N PHE A 79 -0.99 -2.48 4.71
CA PHE A 79 -1.30 -3.66 5.54
C PHE A 79 -2.76 -3.70 5.97
N MET A 80 -3.37 -2.57 6.30
CA MET A 80 -4.81 -2.53 6.60
C MET A 80 -5.62 -2.96 5.38
N HIS A 81 -5.24 -2.49 4.22
CA HIS A 81 -5.86 -2.84 2.96
C HIS A 81 -5.72 -4.34 2.66
N MET A 82 -4.51 -4.86 2.75
CA MET A 82 -4.22 -6.27 2.48
C MET A 82 -5.01 -7.20 3.40
N ARG A 83 -5.08 -6.86 4.68
CA ARG A 83 -5.88 -7.65 5.63
C ARG A 83 -7.37 -7.62 5.27
N GLY A 84 -7.87 -6.46 4.82
CA GLY A 84 -9.28 -6.30 4.48
C GLY A 84 -9.74 -7.15 3.30
N ILE A 85 -8.84 -7.43 2.35
CA ILE A 85 -9.19 -8.22 1.17
C ILE A 85 -8.77 -9.69 1.28
N SER A 86 -8.12 -10.08 2.37
CA SER A 86 -7.54 -11.41 2.52
C SER A 86 -8.57 -12.44 2.97
N THR A 87 -8.44 -13.66 2.45
CA THR A 87 -9.08 -14.84 3.00
C THR A 87 -8.35 -15.24 4.29
N GLU A 88 -8.86 -16.25 4.98
CA GLU A 88 -8.18 -16.80 6.16
C GLU A 88 -6.74 -17.22 5.82
N LYS A 89 -6.55 -17.88 4.68
CA LYS A 89 -5.23 -18.27 4.18
C LYS A 89 -4.35 -17.04 3.93
N GLY A 90 -4.92 -16.01 3.31
CA GLY A 90 -4.20 -14.77 3.02
C GLY A 90 -3.81 -14.02 4.28
N LEU A 91 -4.67 -13.99 5.29
CA LEU A 91 -4.36 -13.32 6.56
C LEU A 91 -3.11 -13.90 7.22
N LYS A 92 -2.95 -15.22 7.19
CA LYS A 92 -1.76 -15.86 7.75
C LYS A 92 -0.50 -15.41 7.02
N ILE A 93 -0.56 -15.29 5.70
CA ILE A 93 0.58 -14.85 4.89
C ILE A 93 0.92 -13.40 5.18
N VAL A 94 -0.08 -12.52 5.21
CA VAL A 94 0.11 -11.10 5.46
C VAL A 94 0.66 -10.86 6.87
N ASP A 95 0.11 -11.53 7.86
CA ASP A 95 0.55 -11.38 9.25
C ASP A 95 1.97 -11.87 9.45
N ASN A 96 2.34 -12.99 8.82
CA ASN A 96 3.73 -13.50 8.89
C ASN A 96 4.70 -12.53 8.24
N PHE A 97 4.33 -11.95 7.10
CA PHE A 97 5.15 -10.96 6.43
C PHE A 97 5.36 -9.74 7.32
N LEU A 98 4.29 -9.25 7.94
CA LEU A 98 4.35 -8.09 8.83
C LEU A 98 5.21 -8.36 10.05
N LEU A 99 5.09 -9.52 10.66
CA LEU A 99 5.91 -9.91 11.81
C LEU A 99 7.39 -9.97 11.44
N ASN A 100 7.71 -10.53 10.28
CA ASN A 100 9.10 -10.60 9.81
C ASN A 100 9.66 -9.22 9.54
N LEU A 101 8.86 -8.33 8.95
CA LEU A 101 9.26 -6.95 8.68
C LEU A 101 9.56 -6.20 9.97
N LYS A 102 8.67 -6.29 10.96
CA LYS A 102 8.85 -5.65 12.26
C LYS A 102 10.01 -6.24 13.04
N GLY A 103 10.21 -7.54 12.94
CA GLY A 103 11.35 -8.21 13.55
C GLY A 103 12.65 -7.71 12.98
N ASN A 104 12.74 -7.53 11.67
CA ASN A 104 13.93 -6.98 11.02
C ASN A 104 14.17 -5.52 11.42
N GLU A 105 13.12 -4.72 11.49
CA GLU A 105 13.23 -3.33 11.95
C GLU A 105 13.72 -3.26 13.40
N HIS A 106 13.17 -4.11 14.27
CA HIS A 106 13.59 -4.19 15.65
C HIS A 106 15.06 -4.58 15.76
N ASN A 107 15.49 -5.57 15.03
CA ASN A 107 16.89 -6.02 15.01
C ASN A 107 17.82 -4.93 14.47
N LYS A 108 17.34 -4.14 13.51
CA LYS A 108 18.10 -3.05 12.91
C LYS A 108 18.40 -1.94 13.92
N TYR A 109 17.47 -1.64 14.79
CA TYR A 109 17.56 -0.54 15.74
C TYR A 109 17.87 -0.98 17.18
N GLY A 110 17.77 -2.25 17.43
CA GLY A 110 18.03 -2.82 18.73
C GLY A 110 19.32 -3.58 18.79
#